data_a4b7cb424c2884a319983dbdc995829b
#
_entry.id   a4b7cb424c2884a319983dbdc995829b
#
_cell.length_a   1.000
_cell.length_b   1.000
_cell.length_c   1.000
_cell.angle_alpha   90.00
_cell.angle_beta   90.00
_cell.angle_gamma   90.00
#
_symmetry.space_group_name_H-M   'P 1'
#
loop_
_entity.id
_entity.type
_entity.pdbx_description
1 polymer ?
#
loop_
_entity_poly.entity_id
_entity_poly.type
_entity_poly.pdbx_seq_one_letter_code
_entity_poly.pdbx_strand_id
1 'polypeptide(L)'
;MSTLCRECREWPTEITKGKILTLVEEHSRPGVVVVFTDGSVLRGVKSGWGFSARVDGVIVAEDSGAFAQTTSSMCMEVRAITEALEWLRDSGHAHVIFVTDSMSTLDLVRQGMHYADWKPLITASQLESITWIFSPGHAGVLGNERADVLAGEAVIKGDLIMDPPAVRAAVQEMLSATRVEEDSYTLDRLKEKNVARGDGRQGMLHGPAKRRANQLLMETISIYTLRWTLQRRGESLWTSFDDGEDP
;
A
#
# COMPACT_ATOMS: atom_id res chain seq x y z
N MET A 1 -22.24 2.65 -5.64
CA MET A 1 -21.65 1.89 -4.53
C MET A 1 -22.71 0.99 -3.96
N SER A 2 -22.61 -0.30 -4.20
CA SER A 2 -23.50 -1.30 -3.62
C SER A 2 -22.73 -2.00 -2.52
N THR A 3 -23.11 -1.83 -1.26
CA THR A 3 -22.43 -2.44 -0.14
C THR A 3 -23.42 -3.21 0.72
N LEU A 4 -23.07 -4.46 1.06
CA LEU A 4 -23.70 -5.11 2.19
C LEU A 4 -23.36 -4.33 3.46
N CYS A 5 -24.29 -4.27 4.40
CA CYS A 5 -24.04 -3.67 5.71
C CYS A 5 -23.06 -4.52 6.54
N ARG A 6 -22.46 -3.93 7.58
CA ARG A 6 -21.52 -4.65 8.47
C ARG A 6 -22.13 -5.90 9.12
N GLU A 7 -23.41 -5.90 9.31
CA GLU A 7 -24.18 -7.00 9.92
C GLU A 7 -24.15 -8.29 9.09
N CYS A 8 -23.82 -8.23 7.80
CA CYS A 8 -23.69 -9.43 6.97
C CYS A 8 -22.58 -10.37 7.44
N ARG A 9 -21.67 -9.94 8.31
CA ARG A 9 -20.65 -10.80 8.95
C ARG A 9 -21.27 -11.82 9.90
N GLU A 10 -22.46 -11.56 10.41
CA GLU A 10 -23.19 -12.44 11.33
C GLU A 10 -24.14 -13.41 10.58
N TRP A 11 -24.26 -13.25 9.26
CA TRP A 11 -25.14 -14.09 8.47
C TRP A 11 -24.48 -15.47 8.19
N PRO A 12 -25.30 -16.52 7.97
CA PRO A 12 -24.78 -17.80 7.50
C PRO A 12 -23.98 -17.62 6.20
N THR A 13 -22.83 -18.30 6.10
CA THR A 13 -21.89 -18.19 4.97
C THR A 13 -22.56 -18.33 3.61
N GLU A 14 -23.46 -19.31 3.45
CA GLU A 14 -24.16 -19.54 2.18
C GLU A 14 -25.08 -18.37 1.79
N ILE A 15 -25.74 -17.72 2.76
CA ILE A 15 -26.56 -16.55 2.51
C ILE A 15 -25.68 -15.37 2.11
N THR A 16 -24.60 -15.14 2.83
CA THR A 16 -23.64 -14.07 2.56
C THR A 16 -23.02 -14.24 1.17
N LYS A 17 -22.54 -15.43 0.87
CA LYS A 17 -22.00 -15.78 -0.44
C LYS A 17 -23.00 -15.55 -1.56
N GLY A 18 -24.22 -16.05 -1.40
CA GLY A 18 -25.28 -15.86 -2.39
C GLY A 18 -25.56 -14.38 -2.67
N LYS A 19 -25.65 -13.54 -1.61
CA LYS A 19 -25.86 -12.10 -1.74
C LYS A 19 -24.72 -11.40 -2.46
N ILE A 20 -23.46 -11.74 -2.16
CA ILE A 20 -22.29 -11.14 -2.80
C ILE A 20 -22.28 -11.50 -4.30
N LEU A 21 -22.48 -12.77 -4.62
CA LEU A 21 -22.51 -13.22 -6.01
C LEU A 21 -23.65 -12.55 -6.79
N THR A 22 -24.84 -12.38 -6.19
CA THR A 22 -25.94 -11.62 -6.79
C THR A 22 -25.54 -10.16 -7.04
N LEU A 23 -24.89 -9.48 -6.08
CA LEU A 23 -24.44 -8.10 -6.28
C LEU A 23 -23.39 -7.99 -7.38
N VAL A 24 -22.46 -8.95 -7.46
CA VAL A 24 -21.49 -8.99 -8.54
C VAL A 24 -22.20 -9.17 -9.87
N GLU A 25 -23.16 -10.11 -9.96
CA GLU A 25 -23.91 -10.40 -11.17
C GLU A 25 -24.78 -9.20 -11.63
N GLU A 26 -25.45 -8.53 -10.71
CA GLU A 26 -26.26 -7.30 -10.99
C GLU A 26 -25.44 -6.18 -11.63
N HIS A 27 -24.15 -6.10 -11.31
CA HIS A 27 -23.23 -5.08 -11.84
C HIS A 27 -22.34 -5.61 -12.98
N SER A 28 -22.31 -6.94 -13.18
CA SER A 28 -21.55 -7.55 -14.26
C SER A 28 -22.29 -7.45 -15.59
N ARG A 29 -21.50 -7.12 -16.62
CA ARG A 29 -21.89 -7.19 -18.03
C ARG A 29 -20.75 -7.91 -18.77
N PRO A 30 -20.97 -8.43 -19.98
CA PRO A 30 -19.87 -9.01 -20.74
C PRO A 30 -18.66 -8.05 -20.83
N GLY A 31 -17.49 -8.55 -20.47
CA GLY A 31 -16.25 -7.78 -20.47
C GLY A 31 -15.98 -6.93 -19.22
N VAL A 32 -16.87 -6.93 -18.22
CA VAL A 32 -16.58 -6.33 -16.89
C VAL A 32 -15.55 -7.18 -16.17
N VAL A 33 -14.49 -6.55 -15.68
CA VAL A 33 -13.52 -7.23 -14.82
C VAL A 33 -13.92 -7.14 -13.36
N VAL A 34 -13.92 -8.26 -12.67
CA VAL A 34 -14.15 -8.36 -11.22
C VAL A 34 -12.78 -8.58 -10.55
N VAL A 35 -12.36 -7.64 -9.74
CA VAL A 35 -11.07 -7.65 -9.03
C VAL A 35 -11.33 -7.89 -7.56
N PHE A 36 -10.77 -8.95 -7.02
CA PHE A 36 -10.76 -9.29 -5.61
C PHE A 36 -9.42 -8.88 -5.01
N THR A 37 -9.44 -8.21 -3.87
CA THR A 37 -8.22 -7.70 -3.22
C THR A 37 -8.18 -8.09 -1.75
N ASP A 38 -6.98 -8.36 -1.24
CA ASP A 38 -6.75 -8.67 0.17
C ASP A 38 -5.36 -8.22 0.64
N GLY A 39 -5.24 -7.97 1.95
CA GLY A 39 -4.00 -7.58 2.61
C GLY A 39 -3.73 -8.41 3.86
N SER A 40 -2.61 -9.10 3.89
CA SER A 40 -2.17 -9.95 5.00
C SER A 40 -1.03 -9.32 5.80
N VAL A 41 -1.10 -9.38 7.13
CA VAL A 41 -0.07 -8.82 8.02
C VAL A 41 0.30 -9.79 9.14
N LEU A 42 1.57 -10.18 9.17
CA LEU A 42 2.19 -10.80 10.32
C LEU A 42 2.80 -9.69 11.19
N ARG A 43 2.10 -9.31 12.25
CA ARG A 43 2.38 -8.13 13.08
C ARG A 43 3.87 -7.98 13.42
N GLY A 44 4.43 -6.81 13.05
CA GLY A 44 5.82 -6.43 13.37
C GLY A 44 6.90 -7.18 12.60
N VAL A 45 6.54 -8.05 11.65
CA VAL A 45 7.51 -8.89 10.93
C VAL A 45 7.41 -8.73 9.43
N LYS A 46 6.23 -8.97 8.86
CA LYS A 46 6.02 -9.03 7.41
C LYS A 46 4.61 -8.60 7.07
N SER A 47 4.41 -8.17 5.84
CA SER A 47 3.08 -7.88 5.30
C SER A 47 3.04 -8.22 3.82
N GLY A 48 1.87 -8.54 3.32
CA GLY A 48 1.67 -8.87 1.92
C GLY A 48 0.34 -8.35 1.41
N TRP A 49 0.25 -8.24 0.12
CA TRP A 49 -0.94 -7.87 -0.62
C TRP A 49 -1.14 -8.85 -1.77
N GLY A 50 -2.37 -9.01 -2.20
CA GLY A 50 -2.71 -9.83 -3.35
C GLY A 50 -3.98 -9.37 -4.02
N PHE A 51 -4.06 -9.57 -5.34
CA PHE A 51 -5.31 -9.44 -6.07
C PHE A 51 -5.50 -10.56 -7.08
N SER A 52 -6.77 -10.87 -7.38
CA SER A 52 -7.18 -11.79 -8.45
C SER A 52 -8.25 -11.11 -9.30
N ALA A 53 -7.99 -10.96 -10.59
CA ALA A 53 -8.89 -10.34 -11.56
C ALA A 53 -9.52 -11.40 -12.45
N ARG A 54 -10.84 -11.28 -12.66
CA ARG A 54 -11.63 -12.25 -13.43
C ARG A 54 -12.56 -11.55 -14.42
N VAL A 55 -12.67 -12.14 -15.59
CA VAL A 55 -13.69 -11.77 -16.61
C VAL A 55 -14.50 -13.03 -16.91
N ASP A 56 -15.82 -12.92 -16.81
CA ASP A 56 -16.76 -14.03 -16.99
C ASP A 56 -16.38 -15.29 -16.16
N GLY A 57 -15.90 -15.07 -14.94
CA GLY A 57 -15.45 -16.11 -14.02
C GLY A 57 -14.04 -16.68 -14.28
N VAL A 58 -13.42 -16.34 -15.41
CA VAL A 58 -12.07 -16.80 -15.76
C VAL A 58 -11.02 -15.83 -15.21
N ILE A 59 -9.98 -16.36 -14.58
CA ILE A 59 -8.86 -15.56 -14.09
C ILE A 59 -8.09 -14.98 -15.28
N VAL A 60 -7.97 -13.66 -15.34
CA VAL A 60 -7.23 -12.92 -16.38
C VAL A 60 -5.94 -12.31 -15.85
N ALA A 61 -5.85 -12.06 -14.54
CA ALA A 61 -4.63 -11.62 -13.88
C ALA A 61 -4.65 -12.00 -12.40
N GLU A 62 -3.47 -12.25 -11.87
CA GLU A 62 -3.21 -12.37 -10.44
C GLU A 62 -1.84 -11.76 -10.17
N ASP A 63 -1.72 -11.04 -9.08
CA ASP A 63 -0.43 -10.56 -8.62
C ASP A 63 -0.42 -10.46 -7.09
N SER A 64 0.76 -10.50 -6.51
CA SER A 64 0.96 -10.39 -5.07
C SER A 64 2.37 -9.92 -4.75
N GLY A 65 2.54 -9.30 -3.60
CA GLY A 65 3.85 -8.86 -3.16
C GLY A 65 3.93 -8.75 -1.65
N ALA A 66 5.15 -8.66 -1.13
CA ALA A 66 5.38 -8.60 0.30
C ALA A 66 6.36 -7.49 0.69
N PHE A 67 6.19 -6.99 1.91
CA PHE A 67 7.08 -6.03 2.54
C PHE A 67 7.67 -6.61 3.82
N ALA A 68 8.93 -6.26 4.11
CA ALA A 68 9.60 -6.65 5.35
C ALA A 68 8.87 -6.09 6.59
N GLN A 69 8.22 -4.94 6.45
CA GLN A 69 7.46 -4.30 7.50
C GLN A 69 6.40 -3.39 6.91
N THR A 70 5.27 -3.23 7.60
CA THR A 70 4.23 -2.26 7.28
C THR A 70 3.66 -1.61 8.53
N THR A 71 2.99 -0.47 8.35
CA THR A 71 2.35 0.29 9.44
C THR A 71 1.01 -0.27 9.87
N SER A 72 0.24 -0.88 8.94
CA SER A 72 -1.08 -1.45 9.25
C SER A 72 -1.58 -2.40 8.15
N SER A 73 -2.52 -3.31 8.50
CA SER A 73 -3.20 -4.16 7.52
C SER A 73 -3.95 -3.34 6.47
N MET A 74 -4.58 -2.24 6.88
CA MET A 74 -5.26 -1.34 5.95
C MET A 74 -4.33 -0.81 4.85
N CYS A 75 -3.04 -0.58 5.14
CA CYS A 75 -2.06 -0.20 4.12
C CYS A 75 -1.90 -1.29 3.05
N MET A 76 -1.99 -2.56 3.43
CA MET A 76 -1.89 -3.67 2.50
C MET A 76 -3.14 -3.83 1.64
N GLU A 77 -4.32 -3.58 2.21
CA GLU A 77 -5.56 -3.52 1.46
C GLU A 77 -5.54 -2.41 0.39
N VAL A 78 -5.12 -1.20 0.81
CA VAL A 78 -4.94 -0.07 -0.11
C VAL A 78 -3.88 -0.40 -1.17
N ARG A 79 -2.82 -1.11 -0.78
CA ARG A 79 -1.77 -1.51 -1.72
C ARG A 79 -2.28 -2.51 -2.75
N ALA A 80 -3.04 -3.52 -2.35
CA ALA A 80 -3.65 -4.49 -3.26
C ALA A 80 -4.52 -3.79 -4.33
N ILE A 81 -5.33 -2.81 -3.91
CA ILE A 81 -6.15 -1.99 -4.83
C ILE A 81 -5.26 -1.15 -5.76
N THR A 82 -4.19 -0.55 -5.23
CA THR A 82 -3.27 0.28 -6.04
C THR A 82 -2.59 -0.57 -7.12
N GLU A 83 -2.11 -1.75 -6.79
CA GLU A 83 -1.48 -2.67 -7.74
C GLU A 83 -2.48 -3.14 -8.81
N ALA A 84 -3.71 -3.43 -8.40
CA ALA A 84 -4.77 -3.78 -9.34
C ALA A 84 -5.11 -2.60 -10.28
N LEU A 85 -5.13 -1.35 -9.80
CA LEU A 85 -5.31 -0.16 -10.64
C LEU A 85 -4.13 0.05 -11.59
N GLU A 86 -2.91 -0.24 -11.17
CA GLU A 86 -1.73 -0.20 -12.04
C GLU A 86 -1.83 -1.24 -13.17
N TRP A 87 -2.28 -2.45 -12.86
CA TRP A 87 -2.54 -3.47 -13.88
C TRP A 87 -3.69 -3.04 -14.83
N LEU A 88 -4.77 -2.48 -14.28
CA LEU A 88 -5.92 -2.01 -15.06
C LEU A 88 -5.56 -0.92 -16.07
N ARG A 89 -4.57 -0.08 -15.77
CA ARG A 89 -4.10 0.99 -16.67
C ARG A 89 -3.77 0.48 -18.05
N ASP A 90 -3.16 -0.70 -18.15
CA ASP A 90 -2.65 -1.27 -19.39
C ASP A 90 -3.54 -2.43 -19.93
N SER A 91 -4.64 -2.74 -19.23
CA SER A 91 -5.49 -3.90 -19.51
C SER A 91 -6.58 -3.66 -20.55
N GLY A 92 -6.91 -2.39 -20.83
CA GLY A 92 -7.95 -2.02 -21.79
C GLY A 92 -9.40 -2.24 -21.32
N HIS A 93 -9.62 -2.58 -20.05
CA HIS A 93 -10.96 -2.72 -19.49
C HIS A 93 -11.61 -1.36 -19.22
N ALA A 94 -12.89 -1.21 -19.60
CA ALA A 94 -13.65 0.02 -19.36
C ALA A 94 -14.44 -0.01 -18.02
N HIS A 95 -14.78 -1.18 -17.53
CA HIS A 95 -15.59 -1.33 -16.33
C HIS A 95 -14.96 -2.31 -15.35
N VAL A 96 -14.89 -1.92 -14.08
CA VAL A 96 -14.32 -2.76 -13.01
C VAL A 96 -15.25 -2.82 -11.79
N ILE A 97 -15.31 -4.00 -11.19
CA ILE A 97 -15.92 -4.23 -9.88
C ILE A 97 -14.80 -4.61 -8.93
N PHE A 98 -14.51 -3.78 -7.93
CA PHE A 98 -13.65 -4.15 -6.82
C PHE A 98 -14.44 -4.82 -5.71
N VAL A 99 -13.99 -5.98 -5.28
CA VAL A 99 -14.53 -6.72 -4.14
C VAL A 99 -13.43 -6.83 -3.09
N THR A 100 -13.66 -6.31 -1.90
CA THR A 100 -12.72 -6.32 -0.77
C THR A 100 -13.43 -6.66 0.54
N ASP A 101 -12.74 -7.27 1.47
CA ASP A 101 -13.25 -7.54 2.83
C ASP A 101 -12.92 -6.44 3.84
N SER A 102 -12.23 -5.40 3.41
CA SER A 102 -11.88 -4.24 4.21
C SER A 102 -12.96 -3.15 4.15
N MET A 103 -13.89 -3.19 5.09
CA MET A 103 -14.87 -2.12 5.23
C MET A 103 -14.19 -0.76 5.50
N SER A 104 -13.08 -0.76 6.23
CA SER A 104 -12.31 0.45 6.52
C SER A 104 -11.76 1.09 5.23
N THR A 105 -11.28 0.28 4.30
CA THR A 105 -10.83 0.75 2.99
C THR A 105 -11.98 1.35 2.18
N LEU A 106 -13.15 0.70 2.19
CA LEU A 106 -14.35 1.25 1.53
C LEU A 106 -14.82 2.56 2.16
N ASP A 107 -14.73 2.70 3.48
CA ASP A 107 -15.04 3.95 4.17
C ASP A 107 -14.07 5.07 3.77
N LEU A 108 -12.79 4.78 3.57
CA LEU A 108 -11.82 5.74 3.02
C LEU A 108 -12.14 6.14 1.58
N VAL A 109 -12.50 5.18 0.73
CA VAL A 109 -12.95 5.45 -0.64
C VAL A 109 -14.15 6.39 -0.66
N ARG A 110 -15.15 6.15 0.21
CA ARG A 110 -16.34 7.02 0.36
C ARG A 110 -15.99 8.45 0.76
N GLN A 111 -14.95 8.61 1.59
CA GLN A 111 -14.47 9.91 2.05
C GLN A 111 -13.56 10.60 1.03
N GLY A 112 -13.30 9.98 -0.12
CA GLY A 112 -12.37 10.49 -1.13
C GLY A 112 -10.89 10.39 -0.73
N MET A 113 -10.59 9.64 0.32
CA MET A 113 -9.21 9.35 0.71
C MET A 113 -8.54 8.47 -0.36
N HIS A 114 -7.23 8.62 -0.53
CA HIS A 114 -6.45 8.00 -1.61
C HIS A 114 -6.86 8.37 -3.04
N TYR A 115 -7.91 9.17 -3.21
CA TYR A 115 -8.32 9.61 -4.55
C TYR A 115 -7.19 10.37 -5.28
N ALA A 116 -6.42 11.16 -4.55
CA ALA A 116 -5.27 11.88 -5.11
C ALA A 116 -4.19 10.93 -5.66
N ASP A 117 -3.96 9.79 -4.98
CA ASP A 117 -2.98 8.79 -5.38
C ASP A 117 -3.49 7.93 -6.54
N TRP A 118 -4.78 7.58 -6.55
CA TRP A 118 -5.40 6.73 -7.55
C TRP A 118 -5.87 7.48 -8.80
N LYS A 119 -6.15 8.78 -8.69
CA LYS A 119 -6.62 9.60 -9.80
C LYS A 119 -5.70 9.52 -11.05
N PRO A 120 -4.37 9.60 -10.94
CA PRO A 120 -3.49 9.46 -12.10
C PRO A 120 -3.63 8.08 -12.78
N LEU A 121 -3.75 7.00 -11.98
CA LEU A 121 -3.92 5.64 -12.50
C LEU A 121 -5.27 5.49 -13.21
N ILE A 122 -6.35 5.95 -12.58
CA ILE A 122 -7.70 5.92 -13.15
C ILE A 122 -7.77 6.78 -14.44
N THR A 123 -7.13 7.96 -14.42
CA THR A 123 -7.12 8.85 -15.61
C THR A 123 -6.30 8.26 -16.75
N ALA A 124 -5.21 7.56 -16.46
CA ALA A 124 -4.37 6.90 -17.46
C ALA A 124 -4.97 5.59 -18.00
N SER A 125 -5.91 5.00 -17.29
CA SER A 125 -6.66 3.82 -17.71
C SER A 125 -7.83 4.21 -18.62
N GLN A 126 -8.43 3.23 -19.27
CA GLN A 126 -9.66 3.43 -20.07
C GLN A 126 -10.92 3.21 -19.22
N LEU A 127 -10.82 3.28 -17.90
CA LEU A 127 -11.92 3.01 -16.99
C LEU A 127 -13.02 4.09 -17.06
N GLU A 128 -14.22 3.67 -17.41
CA GLU A 128 -15.44 4.49 -17.41
C GLU A 128 -16.21 4.35 -16.11
N SER A 129 -16.13 3.19 -15.45
CA SER A 129 -16.82 2.99 -14.18
C SER A 129 -16.06 2.08 -13.22
N ILE A 130 -16.15 2.41 -11.94
CA ILE A 130 -15.63 1.61 -10.84
C ILE A 130 -16.77 1.34 -9.85
N THR A 131 -17.09 0.07 -9.64
CA THR A 131 -18.06 -0.38 -8.64
C THR A 131 -17.33 -1.00 -7.45
N TRP A 132 -17.76 -0.69 -6.24
CA TRP A 132 -17.17 -1.21 -5.01
C TRP A 132 -18.16 -2.11 -4.28
N ILE A 133 -17.75 -3.32 -3.94
CA ILE A 133 -18.54 -4.30 -3.20
C ILE A 133 -17.77 -4.75 -1.97
N PHE A 134 -18.44 -4.74 -0.81
CA PHE A 134 -17.91 -5.38 0.40
C PHE A 134 -18.24 -6.87 0.39
N SER A 135 -17.26 -7.69 0.67
CA SER A 135 -17.39 -9.13 0.93
C SER A 135 -16.78 -9.42 2.29
N PRO A 136 -17.52 -9.97 3.26
CA PRO A 136 -16.86 -10.42 4.49
C PRO A 136 -15.77 -11.45 4.18
N GLY A 137 -14.65 -11.37 4.90
CA GLY A 137 -13.60 -12.38 4.82
C GLY A 137 -14.14 -13.77 5.17
N HIS A 138 -13.61 -14.80 4.50
CA HIS A 138 -13.98 -16.20 4.67
C HIS A 138 -15.48 -16.50 4.47
N ALA A 139 -16.14 -15.74 3.59
CA ALA A 139 -17.54 -15.95 3.22
C ALA A 139 -17.74 -16.99 2.10
N GLY A 140 -16.69 -17.71 1.72
CA GLY A 140 -16.75 -18.74 0.66
C GLY A 140 -16.82 -18.16 -0.76
N VAL A 141 -16.54 -16.88 -0.94
CA VAL A 141 -16.44 -16.23 -2.26
C VAL A 141 -15.08 -16.53 -2.85
N LEU A 142 -15.04 -17.42 -3.86
CA LEU A 142 -13.81 -17.99 -4.40
C LEU A 142 -12.75 -16.94 -4.82
N GLY A 143 -13.18 -15.79 -5.34
CA GLY A 143 -12.25 -14.73 -5.71
C GLY A 143 -11.60 -14.07 -4.50
N ASN A 144 -12.37 -13.85 -3.43
CA ASN A 144 -11.86 -13.25 -2.18
C ASN A 144 -10.93 -14.23 -1.46
N GLU A 145 -11.32 -15.52 -1.35
CA GLU A 145 -10.44 -16.55 -0.78
C GLU A 145 -9.13 -16.68 -1.58
N ARG A 146 -9.18 -16.47 -2.89
CA ARG A 146 -7.97 -16.51 -3.72
C ARG A 146 -7.06 -15.32 -3.47
N ALA A 147 -7.60 -14.09 -3.30
CA ALA A 147 -6.83 -12.92 -2.96
C ALA A 147 -6.15 -13.07 -1.58
N ASP A 148 -6.87 -13.61 -0.57
CA ASP A 148 -6.34 -13.93 0.75
C ASP A 148 -5.16 -14.93 0.67
N VAL A 149 -5.32 -16.02 -0.12
CA VAL A 149 -4.22 -16.96 -0.35
C VAL A 149 -3.02 -16.28 -0.99
N LEU A 150 -3.21 -15.42 -1.99
CA LEU A 150 -2.12 -14.71 -2.66
C LEU A 150 -1.39 -13.78 -1.70
N ALA A 151 -2.12 -12.98 -0.91
CA ALA A 151 -1.54 -12.10 0.09
C ALA A 151 -0.78 -12.89 1.18
N GLY A 152 -1.36 -13.99 1.67
CA GLY A 152 -0.75 -14.87 2.66
C GLY A 152 0.50 -15.59 2.14
N GLU A 153 0.47 -16.12 0.92
CA GLU A 153 1.63 -16.76 0.29
C GLU A 153 2.77 -15.76 0.03
N ALA A 154 2.46 -14.52 -0.37
CA ALA A 154 3.45 -13.47 -0.54
C ALA A 154 4.21 -13.20 0.76
N VAL A 155 3.53 -13.15 1.90
CA VAL A 155 4.16 -12.99 3.22
C VAL A 155 5.15 -14.13 3.52
N ILE A 156 4.86 -15.34 3.07
CA ILE A 156 5.68 -16.53 3.38
C ILE A 156 6.85 -16.67 2.41
N LYS A 157 6.58 -16.52 1.09
CA LYS A 157 7.48 -16.90 0.00
C LYS A 157 8.01 -15.71 -0.79
N GLY A 158 7.37 -14.53 -0.67
CA GLY A 158 7.70 -13.36 -1.48
C GLY A 158 9.04 -12.71 -1.11
N ASP A 159 9.65 -12.09 -2.09
CA ASP A 159 10.80 -11.21 -1.87
C ASP A 159 10.35 -10.00 -1.04
N LEU A 160 10.99 -9.82 0.12
CA LEU A 160 10.62 -8.75 1.05
C LEU A 160 11.33 -7.46 0.66
N ILE A 161 10.55 -6.47 0.29
CA ILE A 161 11.02 -5.09 0.14
C ILE A 161 10.52 -4.25 1.30
N MET A 162 11.11 -3.09 1.51
CA MET A 162 10.62 -2.17 2.54
C MET A 162 9.40 -1.40 2.03
N ASP A 163 8.33 -1.40 2.81
CA ASP A 163 7.16 -0.55 2.54
C ASP A 163 7.55 0.94 2.63
N PRO A 164 7.37 1.74 1.56
CA PRO A 164 7.77 3.15 1.56
C PRO A 164 7.19 3.99 2.71
N PRO A 165 5.91 3.85 3.12
CA PRO A 165 5.40 4.47 4.34
C PRO A 165 6.12 4.04 5.61
N ALA A 166 6.44 2.76 5.77
CA ALA A 166 7.17 2.25 6.94
C ALA A 166 8.61 2.79 6.99
N VAL A 167 9.29 2.88 5.84
CA VAL A 167 10.62 3.52 5.74
C VAL A 167 10.56 4.97 6.17
N ARG A 168 9.56 5.72 5.69
CA ARG A 168 9.36 7.12 6.10
C ARG A 168 9.12 7.26 7.60
N ALA A 169 8.28 6.42 8.17
CA ALA A 169 8.01 6.42 9.61
C ALA A 169 9.27 6.11 10.42
N ALA A 170 10.04 5.09 10.04
CA ALA A 170 11.30 4.73 10.70
C ALA A 170 12.34 5.86 10.62
N VAL A 171 12.48 6.51 9.47
CA VAL A 171 13.38 7.66 9.29
C VAL A 171 12.92 8.85 10.14
N GLN A 172 11.62 9.13 10.21
CA GLN A 172 11.09 10.20 11.07
C GLN A 172 11.32 9.90 12.55
N GLU A 173 11.17 8.67 12.98
CA GLU A 173 11.45 8.24 14.35
C GLU A 173 12.94 8.40 14.69
N MET A 174 13.85 7.94 13.83
CA MET A 174 15.29 8.14 13.99
C MET A 174 15.65 9.63 14.09
N LEU A 175 15.11 10.46 13.20
CA LEU A 175 15.36 11.92 13.23
C LEU A 175 14.82 12.56 14.51
N SER A 176 13.70 12.07 15.02
CA SER A 176 13.12 12.54 16.29
C SER A 176 13.97 12.14 17.48
N ALA A 177 14.47 10.90 17.51
CA ALA A 177 15.35 10.40 18.55
C ALA A 177 16.69 11.16 18.57
N THR A 178 17.33 11.34 17.41
CA THR A 178 18.57 12.13 17.29
C THR A 178 18.36 13.57 17.74
N ARG A 179 17.21 14.17 17.42
CA ARG A 179 16.88 15.52 17.85
C ARG A 179 16.74 15.63 19.37
N VAL A 180 16.12 14.65 20.01
CA VAL A 180 15.98 14.61 21.48
C VAL A 180 17.35 14.52 22.15
N GLU A 181 18.27 13.72 21.59
CA GLU A 181 19.64 13.62 22.10
C GLU A 181 20.42 14.91 21.92
N GLU A 182 20.34 15.56 20.74
CA GLU A 182 20.98 16.86 20.48
C GLU A 182 20.42 17.99 21.36
N ASP A 183 19.10 18.03 21.54
CA ASP A 183 18.43 19.00 22.41
C ASP A 183 18.81 18.77 23.88
N SER A 184 18.91 17.52 24.33
CA SER A 184 19.36 17.16 25.67
C SER A 184 20.80 17.58 25.92
N TYR A 185 21.70 17.25 24.98
CA TYR A 185 23.12 17.65 25.05
C TYR A 185 23.28 19.17 25.06
N THR A 186 22.51 19.87 24.24
CA THR A 186 22.54 21.33 24.18
C THR A 186 22.00 21.98 25.45
N LEU A 187 20.91 21.42 26.02
CA LEU A 187 20.35 21.86 27.30
C LEU A 187 21.32 21.66 28.45
N ASP A 188 22.02 20.54 28.51
CA ASP A 188 23.01 20.27 29.57
C ASP A 188 24.22 21.19 29.45
N ARG A 189 24.74 21.46 28.24
CA ARG A 189 25.77 22.47 27.99
C ARG A 189 25.34 23.90 28.37
N LEU A 190 24.08 24.24 28.16
CA LEU A 190 23.52 25.54 28.55
C LEU A 190 23.35 25.66 30.07
N LYS A 191 22.97 24.57 30.74
CA LYS A 191 22.91 24.48 32.21
C LYS A 191 24.31 24.66 32.83
N GLU A 192 25.31 23.95 32.32
CA GLU A 192 26.70 24.06 32.75
C GLU A 192 27.27 25.49 32.58
N LYS A 193 26.84 26.20 31.55
CA LYS A 193 27.26 27.59 31.28
C LYS A 193 26.43 28.65 31.99
N ASN A 194 25.52 28.28 32.89
CA ASN A 194 24.63 29.18 33.63
C ASN A 194 23.80 30.15 32.75
N VAL A 195 23.50 29.76 31.50
CA VAL A 195 22.81 30.59 30.48
C VAL A 195 21.31 30.27 30.42
N ALA A 196 20.81 29.31 31.19
CA ALA A 196 19.42 28.88 31.14
C ALA A 196 18.52 29.73 32.06
N ARG A 197 18.08 30.90 31.60
CA ARG A 197 16.83 31.53 32.06
C ARG A 197 16.11 32.18 30.89
N GLY A 198 14.96 31.63 30.53
CA GLY A 198 13.89 32.33 29.85
C GLY A 198 13.71 31.99 28.40
N ASP A 199 12.51 31.51 28.19
CA ASP A 199 11.76 31.57 26.95
C ASP A 199 11.63 30.24 26.17
N GLY A 200 10.44 29.65 26.31
CA GLY A 200 10.05 28.40 25.67
C GLY A 200 9.74 28.52 24.18
N ARG A 201 10.75 28.83 23.37
CA ARG A 201 10.64 28.69 21.93
C ARG A 201 11.18 27.35 21.50
N GLN A 202 10.29 26.46 21.05
CA GLN A 202 10.64 25.22 20.38
C GLN A 202 11.61 25.52 19.22
N GLY A 203 12.84 25.04 19.37
CA GLY A 203 13.89 25.19 18.36
C GLY A 203 13.57 24.36 17.12
N MET A 204 13.05 24.99 16.08
CA MET A 204 13.05 24.38 14.74
C MET A 204 14.49 24.24 14.27
N LEU A 205 14.85 23.05 13.78
CA LEU A 205 16.11 22.87 13.05
C LEU A 205 16.15 23.82 11.86
N HIS A 206 16.95 24.86 11.95
CA HIS A 206 17.23 25.79 10.87
C HIS A 206 18.68 25.62 10.41
N GLY A 207 18.89 25.40 9.10
CA GLY A 207 20.21 25.44 8.54
C GLY A 207 20.71 24.14 7.88
N PRO A 208 22.04 23.93 7.82
CA PRO A 208 22.65 22.84 7.06
C PRO A 208 22.21 21.42 7.44
N ALA A 209 21.97 21.17 8.72
CA ALA A 209 21.54 19.86 9.23
C ALA A 209 20.17 19.42 8.67
N LYS A 210 19.20 20.34 8.61
CA LYS A 210 17.88 20.06 8.02
C LYS A 210 17.97 19.79 6.52
N ARG A 211 18.83 20.53 5.81
CA ARG A 211 19.04 20.31 4.37
C ARG A 211 19.67 18.96 4.11
N ARG A 212 20.66 18.54 4.91
CA ARG A 212 21.34 17.25 4.76
C ARG A 212 20.43 16.06 5.11
N ALA A 213 19.62 16.17 6.16
CA ALA A 213 18.63 15.18 6.53
C ALA A 213 17.55 15.01 5.43
N ASN A 214 17.02 16.12 4.89
CA ASN A 214 16.07 16.08 3.78
C ASN A 214 16.71 15.54 2.49
N GLN A 215 17.97 15.85 2.23
CA GLN A 215 18.70 15.34 1.08
C GLN A 215 18.92 13.83 1.19
N LEU A 216 19.38 13.32 2.35
CA LEU A 216 19.52 11.87 2.61
C LEU A 216 18.18 11.14 2.51
N LEU A 217 17.11 11.75 3.00
CA LEU A 217 15.76 11.19 2.88
C LEU A 217 15.33 11.07 1.41
N MET A 218 15.57 12.11 0.60
CA MET A 218 15.24 12.12 -0.83
C MET A 218 16.12 11.14 -1.61
N GLU A 219 17.41 11.05 -1.31
CA GLU A 219 18.33 10.09 -1.92
C GLU A 219 17.91 8.65 -1.58
N THR A 220 17.57 8.37 -0.32
CA THR A 220 17.09 7.05 0.11
C THR A 220 15.78 6.68 -0.60
N ILE A 221 14.80 7.58 -0.63
CA ILE A 221 13.53 7.36 -1.33
C ILE A 221 13.75 7.16 -2.83
N SER A 222 14.66 7.92 -3.45
CA SER A 222 14.99 7.83 -4.88
C SER A 222 15.62 6.47 -5.20
N ILE A 223 16.56 6.00 -4.38
CA ILE A 223 17.23 4.70 -4.56
C ILE A 223 16.20 3.54 -4.46
N TYR A 224 15.30 3.59 -3.46
CA TYR A 224 14.28 2.56 -3.29
C TYR A 224 13.25 2.59 -4.42
N THR A 225 12.83 3.76 -4.87
CA THR A 225 11.91 3.92 -6.00
C THR A 225 12.55 3.43 -7.30
N LEU A 226 13.83 3.75 -7.52
CA LEU A 226 14.59 3.31 -8.69
C LEU A 226 14.76 1.78 -8.68
N ARG A 227 15.16 1.21 -7.53
CA ARG A 227 15.32 -0.24 -7.37
C ARG A 227 14.01 -0.99 -7.61
N TRP A 228 12.90 -0.49 -7.10
CA TRP A 228 11.56 -1.04 -7.33
C TRP A 228 11.16 -0.99 -8.82
N THR A 229 11.43 0.15 -9.49
CA THR A 229 11.13 0.32 -10.92
C THR A 229 11.97 -0.61 -11.78
N LEU A 230 13.27 -0.76 -11.47
CA LEU A 230 14.19 -1.65 -12.18
C LEU A 230 13.84 -3.13 -11.95
N GLN A 231 13.47 -3.50 -10.73
CA GLN A 231 13.07 -4.87 -10.41
C GLN A 231 11.78 -5.28 -11.14
N ARG A 232 10.84 -4.35 -11.31
CA ARG A 232 9.62 -4.57 -12.14
C ARG A 232 9.93 -4.73 -13.63
N ARG A 233 10.99 -4.09 -14.14
CA ARG A 233 11.45 -4.22 -15.52
C ARG A 233 12.35 -5.41 -15.78
N GLY A 234 12.67 -6.19 -14.75
CA GLY A 234 13.65 -7.28 -14.83
C GLY A 234 15.09 -6.78 -15.00
N GLU A 235 15.34 -5.51 -14.72
CA GLU A 235 16.65 -4.87 -14.83
C GLU A 235 17.35 -4.90 -13.47
N SER A 236 18.64 -5.27 -13.44
CA SER A 236 19.46 -5.31 -12.23
C SER A 236 20.29 -4.03 -12.11
N LEU A 237 20.33 -3.45 -10.92
CA LEU A 237 21.18 -2.28 -10.61
C LEU A 237 22.68 -2.55 -10.78
N TRP A 238 23.08 -3.82 -10.83
CA TRP A 238 24.50 -4.23 -10.86
C TRP A 238 25.07 -4.38 -12.28
N THR A 239 24.26 -4.28 -13.33
CA THR A 239 24.74 -4.38 -14.72
C THR A 239 25.26 -3.07 -15.31
N SER A 240 25.22 -1.96 -14.59
CA SER A 240 25.68 -0.65 -15.08
C SER A 240 26.94 -0.11 -14.39
N PHE A 241 27.63 -0.92 -13.59
CA PHE A 241 28.87 -0.50 -12.90
C PHE A 241 30.12 -1.34 -13.21
N ASP A 242 30.04 -2.26 -14.18
CA ASP A 242 31.22 -2.93 -14.68
C ASP A 242 31.41 -2.49 -16.12
N ASP A 243 32.49 -1.82 -16.36
CA ASP A 243 33.31 -1.64 -17.57
C ASP A 243 33.86 -0.21 -17.64
N GLY A 244 34.72 0.11 -16.68
CA GLY A 244 35.71 1.15 -16.78
C GLY A 244 37.07 0.51 -16.69
N GLU A 245 37.54 -0.12 -17.76
CA GLU A 245 38.96 -0.45 -17.92
C GLU A 245 39.76 0.86 -17.94
N ASP A 246 40.64 0.98 -16.97
CA ASP A 246 41.75 1.93 -17.02
C ASP A 246 42.81 1.47 -18.01
N PRO A 247 43.40 2.38 -18.80
CA PRO A 247 44.58 2.10 -19.61
C PRO A 247 45.89 2.13 -18.80
#